data_8741891cacbae223e31a1f559e6205ca
#
_entry.id   8741891cacbae223e31a1f559e6205ca
#
_cell.length_a   1.000
_cell.length_b   1.000
_cell.length_c   1.000
_cell.angle_alpha   90.00
_cell.angle_beta   90.00
_cell.angle_gamma   90.00
#
_symmetry.space_group_name_H-M   'P 1'
#
loop_
_entity.id
_entity.type
_entity.pdbx_description
1 polymer ?
#
loop_
_entity_poly.entity_id
_entity_poly.type
_entity_poly.pdbx_seq_one_letter_code
_entity_poly.pdbx_strand_id
1 'polypeptide(L)'
;MDQYFDLIEKYNAANPTMEDGTANIPYTILCDDWRYFCLENAPQFLDGYPNDGSCMVDPETLTVLDYNTSDTAVKYFKKLNEEYQKGIVDPESFTQSYDEYISKLSTGRVLGMIDQWWDFAYTAGDAIKQAGLDAQ
;
A
#
# COMPACT_ATOMS: atom_id res chain seq x y z
N MET A 1 -10.00 -5.25 3.97
CA MET A 1 -9.61 -4.99 2.57
C MET A 1 -10.64 -4.13 1.85
N ASP A 2 -11.87 -4.60 1.63
CA ASP A 2 -12.88 -3.84 0.89
C ASP A 2 -13.15 -2.47 1.50
N GLN A 3 -13.36 -2.39 2.82
CA GLN A 3 -13.55 -1.11 3.54
C GLN A 3 -12.38 -0.14 3.38
N TYR A 4 -11.16 -0.64 3.28
CA TYR A 4 -9.97 0.18 3.11
C TYR A 4 -9.99 0.88 1.74
N PHE A 5 -10.21 0.13 0.67
CA PHE A 5 -10.32 0.71 -0.67
C PHE A 5 -11.58 1.58 -0.84
N ASP A 6 -12.72 1.20 -0.27
CA ASP A 6 -13.92 2.03 -0.27
C ASP A 6 -13.69 3.42 0.36
N LEU A 7 -12.90 3.49 1.44
CA LEU A 7 -12.55 4.76 2.08
C LEU A 7 -11.65 5.60 1.17
N ILE A 8 -10.63 4.99 0.56
CA ILE A 8 -9.73 5.67 -0.38
C ILE A 8 -10.51 6.21 -1.58
N GLU A 9 -11.37 5.39 -2.19
CA GLU A 9 -12.20 5.80 -3.32
C GLU A 9 -13.10 7.01 -2.97
N LYS A 10 -13.80 6.93 -1.83
CA LYS A 10 -14.70 8.01 -1.37
C LYS A 10 -13.94 9.29 -1.06
N TYR A 11 -12.79 9.18 -0.39
CA TYR A 11 -11.99 10.34 -0.07
C TYR A 11 -11.42 10.98 -1.33
N ASN A 12 -10.83 10.20 -2.24
CA ASN A 12 -10.29 10.70 -3.50
C ASN A 12 -11.37 11.33 -4.39
N ALA A 13 -12.57 10.77 -4.43
CA ALA A 13 -13.68 11.35 -5.19
C ALA A 13 -14.12 12.73 -4.64
N ALA A 14 -14.07 12.91 -3.31
CA ALA A 14 -14.38 14.18 -2.66
C ALA A 14 -13.21 15.18 -2.71
N ASN A 15 -11.97 14.69 -2.71
CA ASN A 15 -10.75 15.47 -2.65
C ASN A 15 -9.75 14.96 -3.71
N PRO A 16 -9.97 15.21 -5.00
CA PRO A 16 -9.13 14.64 -6.06
C PRO A 16 -7.74 15.29 -6.15
N THR A 17 -7.56 16.44 -5.53
CA THR A 17 -6.31 17.22 -5.56
C THR A 17 -5.98 17.74 -4.17
N MET A 18 -4.70 18.04 -3.97
CA MET A 18 -4.23 18.87 -2.87
C MET A 18 -4.68 20.33 -3.04
N GLU A 19 -4.45 21.17 -2.03
CA GLU A 19 -4.81 22.62 -2.07
C GLU A 19 -4.13 23.39 -3.22
N ASP A 20 -2.93 22.97 -3.62
CA ASP A 20 -2.18 23.58 -4.75
C ASP A 20 -2.67 23.12 -6.13
N GLY A 21 -3.66 22.25 -6.19
CA GLY A 21 -4.21 21.67 -7.41
C GLY A 21 -3.49 20.43 -7.93
N THR A 22 -2.44 19.96 -7.25
CA THR A 22 -1.73 18.73 -7.61
C THR A 22 -2.62 17.51 -7.36
N ALA A 23 -2.71 16.60 -8.32
CA ALA A 23 -3.54 15.40 -8.18
C ALA A 23 -3.05 14.48 -7.06
N ASN A 24 -3.97 13.98 -6.24
CA ASN A 24 -3.69 12.95 -5.26
C ASN A 24 -3.36 11.63 -5.95
N ILE A 25 -2.60 10.78 -5.25
CA ILE A 25 -2.34 9.39 -5.59
C ILE A 25 -3.17 8.54 -4.62
N PRO A 26 -4.28 7.93 -5.07
CA PRO A 26 -5.17 7.26 -4.13
C PRO A 26 -4.52 6.08 -3.42
N TYR A 27 -3.77 5.23 -4.14
CA TYR A 27 -3.05 4.11 -3.56
C TYR A 27 -1.78 3.80 -4.35
N THR A 28 -0.64 3.68 -3.70
CA THR A 28 0.61 3.30 -4.33
C THR A 28 1.26 2.10 -3.62
N ILE A 29 2.03 1.32 -4.36
CA ILE A 29 2.72 0.13 -3.88
C ILE A 29 4.18 0.20 -4.30
N LEU A 30 5.09 -0.19 -3.42
CA LEU A 30 6.50 -0.36 -3.75
C LEU A 30 6.78 -1.81 -4.11
N CYS A 31 7.36 -2.04 -5.29
CA CYS A 31 7.76 -3.38 -5.77
C CYS A 31 9.25 -3.44 -6.19
N ASP A 32 10.02 -2.41 -5.87
CA ASP A 32 11.42 -2.27 -6.28
C ASP A 32 12.32 -3.24 -5.51
N ASP A 33 13.10 -4.06 -6.24
CA ASP A 33 14.05 -5.01 -5.70
C ASP A 33 13.42 -5.92 -4.63
N TRP A 34 14.09 -6.13 -3.50
CA TRP A 34 13.63 -6.96 -2.38
C TRP A 34 12.39 -6.38 -1.65
N ARG A 35 12.02 -5.14 -1.93
CA ARG A 35 10.86 -4.45 -1.33
C ARG A 35 9.50 -4.90 -1.88
N TYR A 36 9.46 -5.87 -2.80
CA TYR A 36 8.20 -6.44 -3.30
C TYR A 36 7.30 -7.00 -2.18
N PHE A 37 7.81 -7.15 -0.97
CA PHE A 37 7.02 -7.54 0.20
C PHE A 37 5.88 -6.55 0.49
N CYS A 38 5.99 -5.28 0.10
CA CYS A 38 4.90 -4.31 0.24
C CYS A 38 3.66 -4.72 -0.57
N LEU A 39 3.86 -5.43 -1.68
CA LEU A 39 2.78 -6.02 -2.45
C LEU A 39 2.26 -7.31 -1.81
N GLU A 40 3.14 -8.22 -1.42
CA GLU A 40 2.77 -9.57 -1.01
C GLU A 40 2.23 -9.66 0.41
N ASN A 41 2.71 -8.82 1.32
CA ASN A 41 2.44 -8.96 2.74
C ASN A 41 1.10 -8.36 3.20
N ALA A 42 0.55 -7.42 2.43
CA ALA A 42 -0.68 -6.74 2.81
C ALA A 42 -1.84 -7.68 3.18
N PRO A 43 -2.16 -8.74 2.41
CA PRO A 43 -3.26 -9.63 2.77
C PRO A 43 -2.97 -10.51 3.98
N GLN A 44 -1.73 -10.85 4.27
CA GLN A 44 -1.37 -11.60 5.47
C GLN A 44 -1.69 -10.79 6.74
N PHE A 45 -1.37 -9.49 6.75
CA PHE A 45 -1.74 -8.60 7.84
C PHE A 45 -3.26 -8.47 7.98
N LEU A 46 -3.99 -8.41 6.87
CA LEU A 46 -5.44 -8.30 6.88
C LEU A 46 -6.14 -9.57 7.40
N ASP A 47 -5.53 -10.73 7.22
CA ASP A 47 -6.02 -12.03 7.77
C ASP A 47 -5.48 -12.34 9.17
N GLY A 48 -4.58 -11.52 9.71
CA GLY A 48 -4.05 -11.67 11.06
C GLY A 48 -3.02 -12.80 11.21
N TYR A 49 -2.43 -13.27 10.12
CA TYR A 49 -1.34 -14.24 10.18
C TYR A 49 0.01 -13.57 10.44
N PRO A 50 0.90 -14.20 11.23
CA PRO A 50 2.28 -13.76 11.29
C PRO A 50 2.89 -13.88 9.91
N ASN A 51 3.58 -12.85 9.50
CA ASN A 51 4.11 -12.76 8.16
C ASN A 51 5.62 -12.90 8.16
N ASP A 52 6.11 -13.72 7.26
CA ASP A 52 7.49 -13.64 6.79
C ASP A 52 7.59 -14.24 5.36
N GLY A 53 7.45 -13.37 4.35
CA GLY A 53 7.57 -13.78 2.97
C GLY A 53 6.34 -14.51 2.41
N SER A 54 6.57 -15.46 1.51
CA SER A 54 5.51 -16.10 0.72
C SER A 54 4.80 -17.27 1.43
N CYS A 55 4.98 -17.45 2.74
CA CYS A 55 4.30 -18.49 3.50
C CYS A 55 3.48 -17.92 4.65
N MET A 56 2.43 -18.63 4.98
CA MET A 56 1.60 -18.41 6.18
C MET A 56 1.83 -19.54 7.16
N VAL A 57 1.93 -19.22 8.44
CA VAL A 57 2.00 -20.24 9.50
C VAL A 57 0.72 -20.17 10.32
N ASP A 58 -0.05 -21.24 10.30
CA ASP A 58 -1.20 -21.37 11.19
C ASP A 58 -0.70 -21.48 12.64
N PRO A 59 -1.03 -20.52 13.52
CA PRO A 59 -0.49 -20.49 14.88
C PRO A 59 -1.02 -21.60 15.78
N GLU A 60 -2.15 -22.23 15.45
CA GLU A 60 -2.74 -23.31 16.25
C GLU A 60 -2.17 -24.68 15.86
N THR A 61 -2.06 -24.92 14.56
CA THR A 61 -1.62 -26.23 14.05
C THR A 61 -0.14 -26.29 13.69
N LEU A 62 0.52 -25.13 13.63
CA LEU A 62 1.90 -24.96 13.13
C LEU A 62 2.08 -25.48 11.69
N THR A 63 1.00 -25.49 10.92
CA THR A 63 1.03 -25.90 9.53
C THR A 63 1.51 -24.72 8.67
N VAL A 64 2.46 -24.99 7.80
CA VAL A 64 2.93 -24.02 6.80
C VAL A 64 2.07 -24.11 5.55
N LEU A 65 1.53 -22.98 5.13
CA LEU A 65 0.69 -22.86 3.94
C LEU A 65 1.41 -21.97 2.91
N ASP A 66 1.30 -22.33 1.65
CA ASP A 66 1.72 -21.44 0.55
C ASP A 66 0.74 -20.28 0.47
N TYR A 67 1.25 -19.08 0.77
CA TYR A 67 0.46 -17.87 0.75
C TYR A 67 -0.16 -17.59 -0.64
N ASN A 68 0.61 -17.75 -1.71
CA ASN A 68 0.19 -17.39 -3.07
C ASN A 68 -0.98 -18.25 -3.59
N THR A 69 -1.22 -19.41 -2.98
CA THR A 69 -2.35 -20.30 -3.30
C THR A 69 -3.55 -20.12 -2.38
N SER A 70 -3.46 -19.21 -1.39
CA SER A 70 -4.54 -18.96 -0.43
C SER A 70 -5.70 -18.19 -1.04
N ASP A 71 -6.90 -18.42 -0.52
CA ASP A 71 -8.11 -17.66 -0.92
C ASP A 71 -7.94 -16.16 -0.64
N THR A 72 -7.23 -15.81 0.43
CA THR A 72 -6.92 -14.42 0.79
C THR A 72 -6.06 -13.75 -0.26
N ALA A 73 -4.99 -14.38 -0.72
CA ALA A 73 -4.14 -13.84 -1.77
C ALA A 73 -4.93 -13.68 -3.08
N VAL A 74 -5.71 -14.68 -3.46
CA VAL A 74 -6.57 -14.61 -4.67
C VAL A 74 -7.56 -13.45 -4.58
N LYS A 75 -8.22 -13.26 -3.43
CA LYS A 75 -9.14 -12.16 -3.19
C LYS A 75 -8.43 -10.81 -3.30
N TYR A 76 -7.24 -10.69 -2.69
CA TYR A 76 -6.46 -9.46 -2.70
C TYR A 76 -6.00 -9.07 -4.11
N PHE A 77 -5.41 -9.98 -4.86
CA PHE A 77 -4.95 -9.68 -6.21
C PHE A 77 -6.09 -9.37 -7.19
N LYS A 78 -7.26 -9.99 -7.01
CA LYS A 78 -8.47 -9.59 -7.74
C LYS A 78 -8.88 -8.16 -7.39
N LYS A 79 -8.91 -7.83 -6.11
CA LYS A 79 -9.25 -6.47 -5.65
C LYS A 79 -8.26 -5.44 -6.17
N LEU A 80 -6.95 -5.71 -6.10
CA LEU A 80 -5.95 -4.82 -6.69
C LEU A 80 -6.14 -4.59 -8.19
N ASN A 81 -6.48 -5.65 -8.94
CA ASN A 81 -6.76 -5.52 -10.37
C ASN A 81 -7.99 -4.64 -10.62
N GLU A 82 -9.07 -4.81 -9.86
CA GLU A 82 -10.25 -3.96 -9.94
C GLU A 82 -9.91 -2.50 -9.67
N GLU A 83 -9.16 -2.22 -8.61
CA GLU A 83 -8.75 -0.86 -8.24
C GLU A 83 -7.79 -0.24 -9.26
N TYR A 84 -6.92 -1.04 -9.85
CA TYR A 84 -6.06 -0.61 -10.95
C TYR A 84 -6.88 -0.18 -12.18
N GLN A 85 -7.90 -0.97 -12.55
CA GLN A 85 -8.80 -0.64 -13.68
C GLN A 85 -9.62 0.63 -13.43
N LYS A 86 -9.90 0.95 -12.16
CA LYS A 86 -10.57 2.20 -11.76
C LYS A 86 -9.62 3.40 -11.71
N GLY A 87 -8.31 3.21 -11.82
CA GLY A 87 -7.30 4.26 -11.65
C GLY A 87 -7.04 4.63 -10.17
N ILE A 88 -7.41 3.77 -9.24
CA ILE A 88 -7.13 3.96 -7.79
C ILE A 88 -5.70 3.53 -7.47
N VAL A 89 -5.22 2.43 -8.04
CA VAL A 89 -3.82 2.02 -7.88
C VAL A 89 -2.96 2.83 -8.85
N ASP A 90 -1.92 3.46 -8.32
CA ASP A 90 -0.91 4.18 -9.09
C ASP A 90 -0.31 3.28 -10.18
N PRO A 91 -0.40 3.64 -11.46
CA PRO A 91 0.10 2.81 -12.55
C PRO A 91 1.62 2.58 -12.50
N GLU A 92 2.36 3.45 -11.82
CA GLU A 92 3.80 3.31 -11.64
C GLU A 92 4.18 2.37 -10.48
N SER A 93 3.21 1.89 -9.69
CA SER A 93 3.45 1.03 -8.52
C SER A 93 4.36 -0.17 -8.79
N PHE A 94 4.30 -0.73 -10.01
CA PHE A 94 5.06 -1.92 -10.37
C PHE A 94 6.39 -1.64 -11.07
N THR A 95 6.72 -0.36 -11.31
CA THR A 95 7.91 0.04 -12.07
C THR A 95 8.71 1.16 -11.40
N GLN A 96 8.13 1.84 -10.42
CA GLN A 96 8.80 2.92 -9.69
C GLN A 96 9.95 2.40 -8.85
N SER A 97 11.04 3.15 -8.78
CA SER A 97 12.13 2.92 -7.85
C SER A 97 11.75 3.30 -6.42
N TYR A 98 12.55 2.84 -5.46
CA TYR A 98 12.41 3.26 -4.06
C TYR A 98 12.47 4.78 -3.90
N ASP A 99 13.39 5.45 -4.58
CA ASP A 99 13.54 6.91 -4.48
C ASP A 99 12.32 7.66 -5.03
N GLU A 100 11.72 7.17 -6.12
CA GLU A 100 10.47 7.71 -6.67
C GLU A 100 9.29 7.50 -5.72
N TYR A 101 9.18 6.33 -5.13
CA TYR A 101 8.16 6.02 -4.12
C TYR A 101 8.27 6.96 -2.91
N ILE A 102 9.46 7.09 -2.31
CA ILE A 102 9.71 8.01 -1.19
C ILE A 102 9.42 9.46 -1.58
N SER A 103 9.79 9.87 -2.79
CA SER A 103 9.47 11.19 -3.30
C SER A 103 7.96 11.45 -3.34
N LYS A 104 7.17 10.49 -3.85
CA LYS A 104 5.70 10.59 -3.86
C LYS A 104 5.13 10.71 -2.46
N LEU A 105 5.53 9.83 -1.53
CA LEU A 105 5.08 9.88 -0.13
C LEU A 105 5.40 11.23 0.53
N SER A 106 6.62 11.75 0.30
CA SER A 106 7.10 13.01 0.90
C SER A 106 6.28 14.24 0.50
N THR A 107 5.51 14.17 -0.58
CA THR A 107 4.63 15.26 -1.01
C THR A 107 3.34 15.37 -0.19
N GLY A 108 2.98 14.33 0.58
CA GLY A 108 1.70 14.24 1.31
C GLY A 108 0.49 13.90 0.43
N ARG A 109 0.66 13.72 -0.88
CA ARG A 109 -0.45 13.46 -1.82
C ARG A 109 -0.87 12.00 -1.96
N VAL A 110 -0.17 11.08 -1.29
CA VAL A 110 -0.51 9.65 -1.28
C VAL A 110 -1.54 9.40 -0.19
N LEU A 111 -2.73 8.92 -0.57
CA LEU A 111 -3.84 8.70 0.36
C LEU A 111 -3.79 7.35 1.05
N GLY A 112 -3.17 6.35 0.42
CA GLY A 112 -3.05 5.01 0.98
C GLY A 112 -1.82 4.26 0.46
N MET A 113 -1.23 3.50 1.35
CA MET A 113 -0.16 2.53 1.07
C MET A 113 -0.10 1.50 2.19
N ILE A 114 0.56 0.38 1.96
CA ILE A 114 0.88 -0.60 3.01
C ILE A 114 2.37 -0.89 2.91
N ASP A 115 3.09 -0.60 3.98
CA ASP A 115 4.53 -0.71 4.03
C ASP A 115 5.01 -0.91 5.47
N GLN A 116 6.27 -1.28 5.64
CA GLN A 116 6.93 -1.39 6.93
C GLN A 116 7.34 -0.01 7.44
N TRP A 117 7.10 0.24 8.74
CA TRP A 117 7.43 1.51 9.39
C TRP A 117 8.86 2.01 9.08
N TRP A 118 9.85 1.13 9.15
CA TRP A 118 11.24 1.49 8.96
C TRP A 118 11.60 1.89 7.52
N ASP A 119 10.78 1.51 6.52
CA ASP A 119 11.09 1.77 5.11
C ASP A 119 10.76 3.21 4.68
N PHE A 120 9.79 3.86 5.32
CA PHE A 120 9.36 5.21 4.94
C PHE A 120 9.42 6.25 6.05
N ALA A 121 9.34 5.85 7.34
CA ALA A 121 9.06 6.79 8.43
C ALA A 121 10.16 7.84 8.65
N TYR A 122 11.43 7.44 8.49
CA TYR A 122 12.59 8.32 8.69
C TYR A 122 12.96 9.16 7.47
N THR A 123 12.25 8.97 6.36
CA THR A 123 12.44 9.68 5.10
C THR A 123 11.20 10.49 4.76
N ALA A 124 10.20 9.84 4.17
CA ALA A 124 8.95 10.50 3.79
C ALA A 124 8.16 11.03 4.99
N GLY A 125 8.08 10.27 6.10
CA GLY A 125 7.38 10.71 7.30
C GLY A 125 7.98 11.98 7.92
N ASP A 126 9.29 12.10 7.96
CA ASP A 126 9.95 13.32 8.45
C ASP A 126 9.77 14.50 7.46
N ALA A 127 9.77 14.25 6.15
CA ALA A 127 9.50 15.29 5.15
C ALA A 127 8.07 15.83 5.27
N ILE A 128 7.07 14.96 5.45
CA ILE A 128 5.67 15.34 5.68
C ILE A 128 5.53 16.24 6.93
N LYS A 129 6.17 15.86 8.04
CA LYS A 129 6.17 16.67 9.27
C LYS A 129 6.83 18.03 9.07
N GLN A 130 7.98 18.07 8.41
CA GLN A 130 8.68 19.34 8.14
C GLN A 130 7.87 20.26 7.23
N ALA A 131 7.07 19.70 6.33
CA ALA A 131 6.15 20.46 5.47
C ALA A 131 4.86 20.89 6.19
N GLY A 132 4.62 20.44 7.44
CA GLY A 132 3.38 20.72 8.19
C GLY A 132 2.14 20.03 7.65
N LEU A 133 2.32 18.90 6.96
CA LEU A 133 1.23 18.11 6.35
C LEU A 133 0.76 16.94 7.23
N ASP A 134 1.38 16.74 8.38
CA ASP A 134 1.10 15.62 9.29
C ASP A 134 -0.18 15.78 10.12
N ALA A 135 -0.83 16.92 10.02
CA ALA A 135 -2.09 17.24 10.72
C ALA A 135 -3.31 17.31 9.77
N GLN A 136 -3.16 16.89 8.51
CA GLN A 136 -4.23 16.93 7.51
C GLN A 136 -4.99 15.62 7.42
#